data_7b2006f4d8690fc201f04c2f5e83f667
#
_entry.id   7b2006f4d8690fc201f04c2f5e83f667
#
_cell.length_a   1.000
_cell.length_b   1.000
_cell.length_c   1.000
_cell.angle_alpha   90.00
_cell.angle_beta   90.00
_cell.angle_gamma   90.00
#
_symmetry.space_group_name_H-M   'P 1'
#
loop_
_entity.id
_entity.type
_entity.pdbx_description
1 polymer ?
#
loop_
_entity_poly.entity_id
_entity_poly.type
_entity_poly.pdbx_seq_one_letter_code
_entity_poly.pdbx_strand_id
1 'polypeptide(L)'
;DHAFVRPYEQFSCKDGFVFFGGYNDKQWRETLKVFNCDDLASDPEIDTMHKRFNKEVYDRRIKPLINGWFSRYTKAELETMLSDKVPLSPIKGIGEVVSDPQLIDRKMILDMPVLNEVVKVFGNPIKLSNMAETEIRRAPKLGEDNIAILKEMLGLNNEQIEALRDSGAI
;
A
#
# COMPACT_ATOMS: atom_id res chain seq x y z
N ASP A 1 2.06 -15.46 7.75
CA ASP A 1 0.71 -16.07 7.73
C ASP A 1 -0.13 -15.54 8.89
N HIS A 2 -1.44 -15.70 8.79
CA HIS A 2 -2.34 -15.36 9.90
C HIS A 2 -2.32 -16.47 10.96
N ALA A 3 -2.42 -16.10 12.25
CA ALA A 3 -2.31 -17.07 13.36
C ALA A 3 -3.37 -18.19 13.30
N PHE A 4 -4.60 -17.85 12.88
CA PHE A 4 -5.74 -18.76 12.95
C PHE A 4 -6.48 -18.98 11.60
N VAL A 5 -6.33 -18.09 10.65
CA VAL A 5 -7.06 -18.11 9.37
C VAL A 5 -6.14 -18.54 8.24
N ARG A 6 -6.56 -19.53 7.43
CA ARG A 6 -5.76 -20.08 6.32
C ARG A 6 -6.64 -20.47 5.12
N PRO A 7 -6.19 -20.22 3.88
CA PRO A 7 -5.05 -19.38 3.51
C PRO A 7 -5.35 -17.90 3.75
N TYR A 8 -4.42 -17.18 4.36
CA TYR A 8 -4.47 -15.74 4.58
C TYR A 8 -3.03 -15.22 4.75
N GLU A 9 -2.29 -15.16 3.67
CA GLU A 9 -0.87 -14.80 3.68
C GLU A 9 -0.38 -14.39 2.28
N GLN A 10 0.89 -14.01 2.19
CA GLN A 10 1.55 -13.79 0.92
C GLN A 10 2.02 -15.10 0.29
N PHE A 11 1.92 -15.16 -1.04
CA PHE A 11 2.43 -16.24 -1.87
C PHE A 11 3.33 -15.68 -2.96
N SER A 12 4.39 -16.43 -3.31
CA SER A 12 5.22 -16.08 -4.46
C SER A 12 4.49 -16.41 -5.77
N CYS A 13 4.72 -15.58 -6.77
CA CYS A 13 4.27 -15.77 -8.13
C CYS A 13 5.43 -15.53 -9.11
N LYS A 14 5.19 -15.58 -10.41
CA LYS A 14 6.22 -15.52 -11.43
C LYS A 14 7.07 -14.24 -11.40
N ASP A 15 6.49 -13.11 -11.00
CA ASP A 15 7.11 -11.78 -11.02
C ASP A 15 7.09 -11.05 -9.66
N GLY A 16 6.91 -11.79 -8.57
CA GLY A 16 6.91 -11.22 -7.22
C GLY A 16 6.01 -11.94 -6.24
N PHE A 17 5.14 -11.18 -5.57
CA PHE A 17 4.26 -11.72 -4.55
C PHE A 17 2.83 -11.20 -4.70
N VAL A 18 1.88 -12.03 -4.28
CA VAL A 18 0.48 -11.65 -4.08
C VAL A 18 0.05 -11.96 -2.66
N PHE A 19 -0.82 -11.14 -2.10
CA PHE A 19 -1.59 -11.50 -0.91
C PHE A 19 -2.80 -12.33 -1.35
N PHE A 20 -3.10 -13.40 -0.64
CA PHE A 20 -4.25 -14.25 -0.93
C PHE A 20 -4.99 -14.64 0.35
N GLY A 21 -6.32 -14.45 0.34
CA GLY A 21 -7.20 -14.65 1.48
C GLY A 21 -8.41 -15.54 1.18
N GLY A 22 -8.27 -16.58 0.39
CA GLY A 22 -9.34 -17.50 -0.01
C GLY A 22 -9.75 -18.51 1.07
N TYR A 23 -10.04 -18.05 2.29
CA TYR A 23 -10.14 -18.89 3.47
C TYR A 23 -11.51 -19.55 3.70
N ASN A 24 -12.64 -18.90 3.33
CA ASN A 24 -13.96 -19.51 3.54
C ASN A 24 -14.32 -20.52 2.44
N ASP A 25 -15.36 -21.31 2.69
CA ASP A 25 -15.71 -22.43 1.80
C ASP A 25 -16.16 -21.98 0.40
N LYS A 26 -16.82 -20.83 0.29
CA LYS A 26 -17.19 -20.26 -1.00
C LYS A 26 -15.96 -19.82 -1.79
N GLN A 27 -15.09 -19.04 -1.16
CA GLN A 27 -13.85 -18.55 -1.79
C GLN A 27 -12.91 -19.70 -2.17
N TRP A 28 -12.82 -20.73 -1.32
CA TRP A 28 -12.04 -21.93 -1.63
C TRP A 28 -12.57 -22.63 -2.88
N ARG A 29 -13.89 -22.88 -2.96
CA ARG A 29 -14.50 -23.46 -4.17
C ARG A 29 -14.29 -22.62 -5.42
N GLU A 30 -14.41 -21.31 -5.33
CA GLU A 30 -14.10 -20.44 -6.48
C GLU A 30 -12.62 -20.50 -6.89
N THR A 31 -11.71 -20.61 -5.93
CA THR A 31 -10.28 -20.84 -6.22
C THR A 31 -10.06 -22.16 -6.95
N LEU A 32 -10.67 -23.25 -6.48
CA LEU A 32 -10.56 -24.57 -7.11
C LEU A 32 -11.05 -24.57 -8.56
N LYS A 33 -12.18 -23.92 -8.83
CA LYS A 33 -12.72 -23.76 -10.20
C LYS A 33 -11.73 -23.05 -11.12
N VAL A 34 -11.13 -21.96 -10.66
CA VAL A 34 -10.16 -21.20 -11.47
C VAL A 34 -8.96 -22.05 -11.88
N PHE A 35 -8.54 -22.98 -11.02
CA PHE A 35 -7.40 -23.88 -11.28
C PHE A 35 -7.81 -25.27 -11.80
N ASN A 36 -9.09 -25.48 -12.14
CA ASN A 36 -9.64 -26.75 -12.63
C ASN A 36 -9.36 -27.93 -11.66
N CYS A 37 -9.56 -27.73 -10.37
CA CYS A 37 -9.34 -28.69 -9.30
C CYS A 37 -10.61 -28.91 -8.47
N ASP A 38 -11.80 -28.90 -9.10
CA ASP A 38 -13.10 -29.00 -8.43
C ASP A 38 -13.28 -30.27 -7.59
N ASP A 39 -12.60 -31.34 -7.95
CA ASP A 39 -12.54 -32.61 -7.22
C ASP A 39 -12.05 -32.43 -5.76
N LEU A 40 -11.15 -31.49 -5.52
CA LEU A 40 -10.65 -31.17 -4.18
C LEU A 40 -11.72 -30.52 -3.27
N ALA A 41 -12.82 -30.06 -3.81
CA ALA A 41 -13.92 -29.50 -3.01
C ALA A 41 -14.59 -30.56 -2.10
N SER A 42 -14.49 -31.85 -2.48
CA SER A 42 -15.01 -32.99 -1.74
C SER A 42 -13.93 -33.79 -1.01
N ASP A 43 -12.69 -33.33 -1.01
CA ASP A 43 -11.60 -34.00 -0.29
C ASP A 43 -11.85 -33.92 1.23
N PRO A 44 -12.03 -35.09 1.91
CA PRO A 44 -12.44 -35.12 3.31
C PRO A 44 -11.42 -34.50 4.28
N GLU A 45 -10.21 -34.19 3.84
CA GLU A 45 -9.16 -33.54 4.64
C GLU A 45 -9.23 -31.99 4.57
N ILE A 46 -9.83 -31.41 3.48
CA ILE A 46 -9.80 -29.98 3.19
C ILE A 46 -11.16 -29.40 2.73
N ASP A 47 -12.22 -30.18 2.74
CA ASP A 47 -13.58 -29.84 2.27
C ASP A 47 -14.22 -28.67 3.04
N THR A 48 -13.83 -28.45 4.30
CA THR A 48 -14.38 -27.37 5.14
C THR A 48 -13.29 -26.39 5.61
N MET A 49 -13.71 -25.16 5.87
CA MET A 49 -12.86 -24.10 6.40
C MET A 49 -12.13 -24.54 7.68
N HIS A 50 -12.83 -25.19 8.61
CA HIS A 50 -12.22 -25.65 9.88
C HIS A 50 -11.08 -26.64 9.67
N LYS A 51 -11.21 -27.57 8.72
CA LYS A 51 -10.14 -28.54 8.39
C LYS A 51 -8.95 -27.83 7.74
N ARG A 52 -9.20 -26.86 6.86
CA ARG A 52 -8.14 -26.05 6.24
C ARG A 52 -7.40 -25.16 7.23
N PHE A 53 -8.02 -24.76 8.35
CA PHE A 53 -7.35 -23.99 9.41
C PHE A 53 -6.38 -24.81 10.25
N ASN A 54 -6.45 -26.14 10.21
CA ASN A 54 -5.44 -26.99 10.83
C ASN A 54 -4.07 -26.72 10.19
N LYS A 55 -3.11 -26.28 11.01
CA LYS A 55 -1.80 -25.84 10.52
C LYS A 55 -1.03 -26.96 9.81
N GLU A 56 -1.10 -28.18 10.34
CA GLU A 56 -0.40 -29.33 9.75
C GLU A 56 -0.98 -29.70 8.38
N VAL A 57 -2.30 -29.76 8.26
CA VAL A 57 -3.00 -30.00 6.98
C VAL A 57 -2.69 -28.87 5.98
N TYR A 58 -2.74 -27.63 6.44
CA TYR A 58 -2.43 -26.47 5.62
C TYR A 58 -1.01 -26.52 5.06
N ASP A 59 -0.01 -26.71 5.91
CA ASP A 59 1.40 -26.71 5.51
C ASP A 59 1.74 -27.90 4.60
N ARG A 60 1.13 -29.06 4.85
CA ARG A 60 1.39 -30.28 4.09
C ARG A 60 0.65 -30.33 2.75
N ARG A 61 -0.59 -29.86 2.70
CA ARG A 61 -1.48 -30.03 1.54
C ARG A 61 -1.79 -28.74 0.79
N ILE A 62 -2.29 -27.72 1.49
CA ILE A 62 -2.90 -26.54 0.86
C ILE A 62 -1.85 -25.56 0.37
N LYS A 63 -0.91 -25.22 1.23
CA LYS A 63 0.15 -24.26 0.88
C LYS A 63 1.01 -24.70 -0.32
N PRO A 64 1.43 -25.97 -0.46
CA PRO A 64 2.11 -26.44 -1.65
C PRO A 64 1.24 -26.38 -2.92
N LEU A 65 -0.07 -26.67 -2.83
CA LEU A 65 -0.99 -26.54 -3.96
C LEU A 65 -1.05 -25.10 -4.46
N ILE A 66 -1.31 -24.14 -3.56
CA ILE A 66 -1.39 -22.74 -3.92
C ILE A 66 -0.05 -22.24 -4.50
N ASN A 67 1.07 -22.59 -3.90
CA ASN A 67 2.39 -22.27 -4.45
C ASN A 67 2.58 -22.83 -5.86
N GLY A 68 2.17 -24.09 -6.09
CA GLY A 68 2.25 -24.73 -7.40
C GLY A 68 1.37 -24.08 -8.45
N TRP A 69 0.21 -23.54 -8.08
CA TRP A 69 -0.64 -22.79 -8.98
C TRP A 69 -0.05 -21.40 -9.26
N PHE A 70 0.24 -20.62 -8.23
CA PHE A 70 0.62 -19.21 -8.35
C PHE A 70 1.97 -19.01 -9.02
N SER A 71 2.93 -19.94 -8.84
CA SER A 71 4.24 -19.87 -9.49
C SER A 71 4.19 -19.85 -11.03
N ARG A 72 3.06 -20.21 -11.63
CA ARG A 72 2.86 -20.25 -13.09
C ARG A 72 2.40 -18.93 -13.68
N TYR A 73 1.96 -17.98 -12.85
CA TYR A 73 1.30 -16.75 -13.28
C TYR A 73 2.00 -15.52 -12.71
N THR A 74 1.86 -14.40 -13.41
CA THR A 74 2.26 -13.07 -12.93
C THR A 74 1.24 -12.51 -11.94
N LYS A 75 1.62 -11.45 -11.22
CA LYS A 75 0.71 -10.68 -10.33
C LYS A 75 -0.56 -10.25 -11.06
N ALA A 76 -0.41 -9.68 -12.27
CA ALA A 76 -1.53 -9.18 -13.07
C ALA A 76 -2.46 -10.30 -13.56
N GLU A 77 -1.90 -11.46 -13.97
CA GLU A 77 -2.71 -12.61 -14.37
C GLU A 77 -3.52 -13.15 -13.20
N LEU A 78 -2.91 -13.32 -12.02
CA LEU A 78 -3.59 -13.78 -10.82
C LEU A 78 -4.68 -12.78 -10.36
N GLU A 79 -4.42 -11.49 -10.44
CA GLU A 79 -5.41 -10.45 -10.13
C GLU A 79 -6.61 -10.55 -11.07
N THR A 80 -6.39 -10.67 -12.38
CA THR A 80 -7.47 -10.83 -13.37
C THR A 80 -8.28 -12.11 -13.14
N MET A 81 -7.64 -13.20 -12.76
CA MET A 81 -8.30 -14.52 -12.59
C MET A 81 -9.13 -14.60 -11.31
N LEU A 82 -8.72 -13.92 -10.24
CA LEU A 82 -9.20 -14.20 -8.87
C LEU A 82 -9.80 -13.00 -8.14
N SER A 83 -9.43 -11.75 -8.41
CA SER A 83 -9.75 -10.60 -7.54
C SER A 83 -11.24 -10.31 -7.37
N ASP A 84 -12.07 -10.66 -8.34
CA ASP A 84 -13.53 -10.55 -8.28
C ASP A 84 -14.23 -11.69 -7.53
N LYS A 85 -13.49 -12.75 -7.20
CA LYS A 85 -14.00 -14.00 -6.59
C LYS A 85 -13.51 -14.19 -5.16
N VAL A 86 -12.25 -13.83 -4.91
CA VAL A 86 -11.57 -14.04 -3.63
C VAL A 86 -10.70 -12.83 -3.27
N PRO A 87 -10.45 -12.54 -1.99
CA PRO A 87 -9.48 -11.53 -1.60
C PRO A 87 -8.08 -11.89 -2.12
N LEU A 88 -7.68 -11.23 -3.18
CA LEU A 88 -6.34 -11.31 -3.76
C LEU A 88 -5.89 -9.90 -4.14
N SER A 89 -4.64 -9.58 -3.85
CA SER A 89 -4.04 -8.30 -4.22
C SER A 89 -2.56 -8.47 -4.53
N PRO A 90 -2.05 -7.88 -5.61
CA PRO A 90 -0.62 -7.78 -5.87
C PRO A 90 0.10 -7.06 -4.73
N ILE A 91 1.26 -7.58 -4.33
CA ILE A 91 2.17 -6.87 -3.43
C ILE A 91 3.07 -6.00 -4.30
N LYS A 92 2.89 -4.68 -4.16
CA LYS A 92 3.59 -3.68 -4.95
C LYS A 92 4.90 -3.26 -4.29
N GLY A 93 5.96 -3.16 -5.07
CA GLY A 93 7.20 -2.50 -4.66
C GLY A 93 7.06 -0.96 -4.70
N ILE A 94 8.01 -0.24 -4.10
CA ILE A 94 7.95 1.24 -4.03
C ILE A 94 7.83 1.87 -5.42
N GLY A 95 8.58 1.37 -6.42
CA GLY A 95 8.47 1.85 -7.80
C GLY A 95 7.08 1.71 -8.41
N GLU A 96 6.36 0.62 -8.10
CA GLU A 96 4.99 0.40 -8.53
C GLU A 96 3.99 1.28 -7.76
N VAL A 97 4.25 1.50 -6.46
CA VAL A 97 3.41 2.34 -5.58
C VAL A 97 3.41 3.80 -6.03
N VAL A 98 4.58 4.37 -6.34
CA VAL A 98 4.68 5.80 -6.73
C VAL A 98 4.09 6.10 -8.11
N SER A 99 3.82 5.07 -8.91
CA SER A 99 3.15 5.16 -10.22
C SER A 99 1.73 4.59 -10.23
N ASP A 100 1.20 4.19 -9.08
CA ASP A 100 -0.13 3.60 -8.96
C ASP A 100 -1.22 4.64 -9.28
N PRO A 101 -2.08 4.40 -10.30
CA PRO A 101 -3.09 5.37 -10.71
C PRO A 101 -4.08 5.72 -9.60
N GLN A 102 -4.47 4.77 -8.75
CA GLN A 102 -5.39 5.02 -7.63
C GLN A 102 -4.75 5.94 -6.59
N LEU A 103 -3.48 5.72 -6.26
CA LEU A 103 -2.77 6.54 -5.28
C LEU A 103 -2.53 7.96 -5.82
N ILE A 104 -2.27 8.10 -7.12
CA ILE A 104 -2.13 9.41 -7.80
C ILE A 104 -3.47 10.14 -7.80
N ASP A 105 -4.56 9.49 -8.25
CA ASP A 105 -5.90 10.06 -8.27
C ASP A 105 -6.36 10.53 -6.89
N ARG A 106 -6.07 9.73 -5.86
CA ARG A 106 -6.36 10.10 -4.47
C ARG A 106 -5.38 11.10 -3.86
N LYS A 107 -4.44 11.63 -4.63
CA LYS A 107 -3.39 12.56 -4.17
C LYS A 107 -2.61 12.02 -2.97
N MET A 108 -2.36 10.70 -2.98
CA MET A 108 -1.52 10.03 -2.00
C MET A 108 -0.05 10.02 -2.41
N ILE A 109 0.22 10.29 -3.68
CA ILE A 109 1.55 10.54 -4.25
C ILE A 109 1.50 11.91 -4.91
N LEU A 110 2.39 12.80 -4.48
CA LEU A 110 2.46 14.19 -4.91
C LEU A 110 3.86 14.53 -5.39
N ASP A 111 3.94 15.46 -6.31
CA ASP A 111 5.20 16.01 -6.79
C ASP A 111 5.58 17.22 -5.93
N MET A 112 6.76 17.19 -5.32
CA MET A 112 7.31 18.27 -4.50
C MET A 112 8.59 18.82 -5.15
N PRO A 113 8.66 20.11 -5.45
CA PRO A 113 9.89 20.72 -5.94
C PRO A 113 10.94 20.77 -4.81
N VAL A 114 12.16 20.28 -5.11
CA VAL A 114 13.30 20.32 -4.20
C VAL A 114 14.51 20.83 -4.98
N LEU A 115 14.97 22.03 -4.68
CA LEU A 115 16.04 22.70 -5.44
C LEU A 115 15.70 22.75 -6.94
N ASN A 116 16.43 22.01 -7.76
CA ASN A 116 16.27 21.95 -9.21
C ASN A 116 15.58 20.67 -9.70
N GLU A 117 15.07 19.85 -8.78
CA GLU A 117 14.47 18.54 -9.08
C GLU A 117 13.03 18.48 -8.55
N VAL A 118 12.29 17.48 -9.01
CA VAL A 118 10.96 17.14 -8.49
C VAL A 118 11.05 15.75 -7.88
N VAL A 119 10.67 15.64 -6.61
CA VAL A 119 10.62 14.36 -5.90
C VAL A 119 9.19 13.97 -5.59
N LYS A 120 8.91 12.68 -5.64
CA LYS A 120 7.60 12.17 -5.22
C LYS A 120 7.57 12.00 -3.71
N VAL A 121 6.54 12.56 -3.10
CA VAL A 121 6.29 12.49 -1.65
C VAL A 121 4.90 11.94 -1.35
N PHE A 122 4.71 11.46 -0.14
CA PHE A 122 3.39 11.01 0.30
C PHE A 122 2.47 12.21 0.60
N GLY A 123 1.25 12.13 0.11
CA GLY A 123 0.17 13.06 0.46
C GLY A 123 -0.43 12.78 1.84
N ASN A 124 -1.26 13.71 2.31
CA ASN A 124 -1.99 13.52 3.56
C ASN A 124 -3.07 12.42 3.39
N PRO A 125 -3.04 11.33 4.18
CA PRO A 125 -4.05 10.29 4.12
C PRO A 125 -5.40 10.70 4.71
N ILE A 126 -5.42 11.72 5.57
CA ILE A 126 -6.64 12.22 6.20
C ILE A 126 -7.32 13.19 5.22
N LYS A 127 -8.43 12.75 4.65
CA LYS A 127 -9.24 13.54 3.70
C LYS A 127 -10.55 13.96 4.38
N LEU A 128 -10.73 15.25 4.58
CA LEU A 128 -11.93 15.83 5.22
C LEU A 128 -12.76 16.56 4.17
N SER A 129 -14.05 16.23 4.07
CA SER A 129 -14.95 16.76 3.04
C SER A 129 -15.13 18.28 3.08
N ASN A 130 -14.93 18.90 4.25
CA ASN A 130 -15.13 20.34 4.46
C ASN A 130 -13.81 21.13 4.59
N MET A 131 -12.67 20.51 4.28
CA MET A 131 -11.36 21.15 4.31
C MET A 131 -10.70 21.10 2.93
N ALA A 132 -10.12 22.21 2.51
CA ALA A 132 -9.26 22.22 1.34
C ALA A 132 -8.01 21.36 1.61
N GLU A 133 -7.55 20.65 0.58
CA GLU A 133 -6.28 19.93 0.66
C GLU A 133 -5.12 20.91 0.80
N THR A 134 -4.18 20.61 1.68
CA THR A 134 -2.98 21.43 1.87
C THR A 134 -2.08 21.31 0.63
N GLU A 135 -1.68 22.43 0.06
CA GLU A 135 -0.67 22.44 -0.98
C GLU A 135 0.67 21.92 -0.46
N ILE A 136 1.31 21.05 -1.22
CA ILE A 136 2.67 20.63 -0.94
C ILE A 136 3.62 21.75 -1.38
N ARG A 137 4.36 22.28 -0.44
CA ARG A 137 5.42 23.27 -0.67
C ARG A 137 6.77 22.65 -0.34
N ARG A 138 7.82 23.14 -0.98
CA ARG A 138 9.19 22.78 -0.58
C ARG A 138 9.46 23.20 0.87
N ALA A 139 10.40 22.55 1.49
CA ALA A 139 10.91 23.01 2.78
C ALA A 139 11.54 24.41 2.64
N PRO A 140 11.32 25.32 3.60
CA PRO A 140 11.91 26.65 3.58
C PRO A 140 13.44 26.56 3.69
N LYS A 141 14.12 27.51 3.07
CA LYS A 141 15.57 27.68 3.29
C LYS A 141 15.81 28.30 4.67
N LEU A 142 17.03 28.11 5.20
CA LEU A 142 17.41 28.71 6.46
C LEU A 142 17.19 30.25 6.41
N GLY A 143 16.40 30.78 7.35
CA GLY A 143 16.10 32.20 7.46
C GLY A 143 15.10 32.76 6.42
N GLU A 144 14.54 31.91 5.53
CA GLU A 144 13.65 32.37 4.45
C GLU A 144 12.42 33.15 4.98
N ASP A 145 11.85 32.69 6.07
CA ASP A 145 10.62 33.25 6.64
C ASP A 145 10.88 34.23 7.79
N ASN A 146 12.15 34.51 8.15
CA ASN A 146 12.51 35.38 9.28
C ASN A 146 11.76 36.72 9.25
N ILE A 147 11.80 37.41 8.12
CA ILE A 147 11.19 38.73 7.97
C ILE A 147 9.67 38.65 8.12
N ALA A 148 9.03 37.68 7.48
CA ALA A 148 7.59 37.50 7.54
C ALA A 148 7.15 37.17 8.98
N ILE A 149 7.81 36.26 9.64
CA ILE A 149 7.49 35.85 11.04
C ILE A 149 7.69 37.05 12.00
N LEU A 150 8.82 37.76 11.88
CA LEU A 150 9.12 38.86 12.78
C LEU A 150 8.11 40.02 12.62
N LYS A 151 7.65 40.29 11.40
CA LYS A 151 6.60 41.30 11.15
C LYS A 151 5.24 40.83 11.61
N GLU A 152 4.81 39.65 11.19
CA GLU A 152 3.43 39.17 11.39
C GLU A 152 3.15 38.75 12.83
N MET A 153 4.11 38.05 13.50
CA MET A 153 3.92 37.51 14.83
C MET A 153 4.40 38.48 15.93
N LEU A 154 5.49 39.20 15.72
CA LEU A 154 6.08 40.10 16.72
C LEU A 154 5.82 41.59 16.45
N GLY A 155 5.26 41.94 15.29
CA GLY A 155 4.94 43.31 14.93
C GLY A 155 6.16 44.21 14.73
N LEU A 156 7.35 43.66 14.47
CA LEU A 156 8.57 44.43 14.30
C LEU A 156 8.52 45.23 13.00
N ASN A 157 9.00 46.49 13.05
CA ASN A 157 9.18 47.31 11.89
C ASN A 157 10.49 47.00 11.14
N ASN A 158 10.68 47.59 9.95
CA ASN A 158 11.88 47.34 9.14
C ASN A 158 13.18 47.72 9.85
N GLU A 159 13.21 48.83 10.59
CA GLU A 159 14.39 49.32 11.29
C GLU A 159 14.83 48.33 12.41
N GLN A 160 13.87 47.79 13.13
CA GLN A 160 14.11 46.76 14.16
C GLN A 160 14.64 45.46 13.56
N ILE A 161 14.12 45.05 12.40
CA ILE A 161 14.57 43.84 11.70
C ILE A 161 16.00 44.03 11.15
N GLU A 162 16.31 45.17 10.58
CA GLU A 162 17.68 45.46 10.13
C GLU A 162 18.67 45.48 11.30
N ALA A 163 18.29 46.08 12.45
CA ALA A 163 19.12 46.04 13.63
C ALA A 163 19.41 44.60 14.13
N LEU A 164 18.43 43.70 14.02
CA LEU A 164 18.65 42.25 14.33
C LEU A 164 19.61 41.59 13.34
N ARG A 165 19.50 41.94 12.05
CA ARG A 165 20.41 41.46 11.01
C ARG A 165 21.83 41.98 11.22
N ASP A 166 21.99 43.27 11.49
CA ASP A 166 23.30 43.89 11.74
C ASP A 166 24.00 43.33 12.99
N SER A 167 23.20 42.92 13.98
CA SER A 167 23.73 42.25 15.20
C SER A 167 24.08 40.78 14.99
N GLY A 168 23.75 40.20 13.85
CA GLY A 168 23.93 38.77 13.58
C GLY A 168 22.95 37.86 14.32
N ALA A 169 21.81 38.37 14.79
CA ALA A 169 20.77 37.60 15.45
C ALA A 169 19.90 36.83 14.46
N ILE A 170 19.84 37.27 13.21
CA ILE A 170 19.08 36.63 12.11
C ILE A 170 19.88 36.66 10.80
#